data_e9fe7eba410f664910800171b3e55066
#
_entry.id   e9fe7eba410f664910800171b3e55066
#
_cell.length_a   1.000
_cell.length_b   1.000
_cell.length_c   1.000
_cell.angle_alpha   90.00
_cell.angle_beta   90.00
_cell.angle_gamma   90.00
#
_symmetry.space_group_name_H-M   'P 1'
#
loop_
_entity.id
_entity.type
_entity.pdbx_description
1 polymer ?
#
loop_
_entity_poly.entity_id
_entity_poly.type
_entity_poly.pdbx_seq_one_letter_code
_entity_poly.pdbx_strand_id
1 'polypeptide(L)'
;GFIEVSAVVLLGLLIDAALASSSNNPISSQILLLASGLLFFLVIRPVIFGAFSYTQTVIVSPNIFNLILSRLHRWTLGQSVTFFENDFAGRIAQKEMQTARAATDVVIEIIHTVLLALASVVGAALMLTTVNITLSIALFSWLVGYIFLIRYFMPKIRKRSREKAGARALVTGQIVDTVTNIKTVKLFAHDKKEDDAAIDAMDNFRDFSIHYGVIAAWFRFCLNGLSGVLPIMLVGGSLYYLSLIHI
;
A
#
# COMPACT_ATOMS: atom_id res chain seq x y z
N GLY A 1 1.82 6.07 13.47
CA GLY A 1 1.64 4.96 14.42
C GLY A 1 1.27 5.44 15.81
N PHE A 2 2.19 6.12 16.52
CA PHE A 2 1.93 6.57 17.91
C PHE A 2 0.72 7.51 18.03
N ILE A 3 0.51 8.40 17.08
CA ILE A 3 -0.65 9.31 17.06
C ILE A 3 -1.96 8.54 16.95
N GLU A 4 -1.99 7.47 16.15
CA GLU A 4 -3.18 6.63 16.02
C GLU A 4 -3.48 5.89 17.33
N VAL A 5 -2.45 5.36 17.99
CA VAL A 5 -2.60 4.73 19.32
C VAL A 5 -3.07 5.76 20.36
N SER A 6 -2.47 6.95 20.38
CA SER A 6 -2.89 8.04 21.25
C SER A 6 -4.34 8.48 21.01
N ALA A 7 -4.78 8.48 19.74
CA ALA A 7 -6.17 8.79 19.38
C ALA A 7 -7.16 7.78 19.97
N VAL A 8 -6.81 6.48 19.94
CA VAL A 8 -7.65 5.42 20.52
C VAL A 8 -7.70 5.52 22.05
N VAL A 9 -6.55 5.78 22.70
CA VAL A 9 -6.50 5.98 24.16
C VAL A 9 -7.34 7.18 24.59
N LEU A 10 -7.18 8.31 23.87
CA LEU A 10 -7.94 9.52 24.18
C LEU A 10 -9.45 9.31 23.96
N LEU A 11 -9.83 8.58 22.93
CA LEU A 11 -11.24 8.23 22.68
C LEU A 11 -11.80 7.35 23.81
N GLY A 12 -11.02 6.36 24.31
CA GLY A 12 -11.38 5.55 25.46
C GLY A 12 -11.62 6.40 26.71
N LEU A 13 -10.69 7.31 27.02
CA LEU A 13 -10.83 8.22 28.17
C LEU A 13 -12.06 9.15 28.04
N LEU A 14 -12.39 9.60 26.83
CA LEU A 14 -13.60 10.40 26.57
C LEU A 14 -14.88 9.59 26.80
N ILE A 15 -14.90 8.32 26.39
CA ILE A 15 -16.04 7.41 26.62
C ILE A 15 -16.20 7.13 28.11
N ASP A 16 -15.11 6.80 28.81
CA ASP A 16 -15.14 6.55 30.25
C ASP A 16 -15.64 7.77 31.04
N ALA A 17 -15.20 8.97 30.66
CA ALA A 17 -15.69 10.20 31.26
C ALA A 17 -17.17 10.46 30.97
N ALA A 18 -17.66 10.14 29.78
CA ALA A 18 -19.07 10.26 29.43
C ALA A 18 -19.94 9.28 30.23
N LEU A 19 -19.48 8.05 30.45
CA LEU A 19 -20.16 7.04 31.24
C LEU A 19 -20.14 7.38 32.75
N ALA A 20 -19.02 7.92 33.26
CA ALA A 20 -18.88 8.37 34.67
C ALA A 20 -19.66 9.65 35.00
N SER A 21 -20.14 10.36 33.96
CA SER A 21 -20.90 11.63 34.11
C SER A 21 -22.23 11.47 34.88
N SER A 22 -22.70 10.23 35.10
CA SER A 22 -23.92 9.98 35.86
C SER A 22 -23.71 10.05 37.40
N SER A 23 -22.50 10.22 37.91
CA SER A 23 -22.15 10.19 39.34
C SER A 23 -21.09 11.24 39.68
N ASN A 24 -21.53 12.36 40.27
CA ASN A 24 -20.79 13.33 41.10
C ASN A 24 -19.38 13.85 40.67
N ASN A 25 -19.00 13.81 39.40
CA ASN A 25 -17.75 14.40 38.95
C ASN A 25 -17.91 15.90 38.67
N PRO A 26 -16.96 16.77 39.05
CA PRO A 26 -17.05 18.20 38.79
C PRO A 26 -17.07 18.46 37.29
N ILE A 27 -18.03 19.22 36.81
CA ILE A 27 -18.28 19.61 35.39
C ILE A 27 -16.98 20.15 34.75
N SER A 28 -16.08 20.78 35.53
CA SER A 28 -14.82 21.33 35.05
C SER A 28 -13.84 20.29 34.49
N SER A 29 -13.75 19.09 35.06
CA SER A 29 -12.84 18.03 34.58
C SER A 29 -13.31 17.41 33.29
N GLN A 30 -14.62 17.33 33.09
CA GLN A 30 -15.22 16.81 31.84
C GLN A 30 -15.04 17.80 30.69
N ILE A 31 -15.21 19.11 30.95
CA ILE A 31 -14.97 20.16 29.95
C ILE A 31 -13.51 20.16 29.50
N LEU A 32 -12.56 20.03 30.45
CA LEU A 32 -11.14 19.97 30.12
C LEU A 32 -10.80 18.76 29.25
N LEU A 33 -11.37 17.59 29.54
CA LEU A 33 -11.15 16.37 28.76
C LEU A 33 -11.75 16.47 27.37
N LEU A 34 -12.98 17.01 27.24
CA LEU A 34 -13.60 17.27 25.93
C LEU A 34 -12.79 18.30 25.13
N ALA A 35 -12.33 19.38 25.75
CA ALA A 35 -11.49 20.39 25.11
C ALA A 35 -10.16 19.81 24.62
N SER A 36 -9.52 18.92 25.42
CA SER A 36 -8.30 18.23 25.03
C SER A 36 -8.54 17.29 23.83
N GLY A 37 -9.67 16.57 23.82
CA GLY A 37 -10.08 15.74 22.68
C GLY A 37 -10.31 16.56 21.41
N LEU A 38 -11.06 17.64 21.50
CA LEU A 38 -11.29 18.55 20.40
C LEU A 38 -9.96 19.13 19.86
N LEU A 39 -9.09 19.60 20.74
CA LEU A 39 -7.77 20.10 20.38
C LEU A 39 -6.93 19.03 19.65
N PHE A 40 -6.94 17.81 20.18
CA PHE A 40 -6.19 16.72 19.58
C PHE A 40 -6.72 16.34 18.18
N PHE A 41 -8.03 16.10 18.05
CA PHE A 41 -8.61 15.62 16.79
C PHE A 41 -8.72 16.72 15.71
N LEU A 42 -8.99 17.98 16.08
CA LEU A 42 -9.19 19.08 15.13
C LEU A 42 -7.90 19.84 14.81
N VAL A 43 -6.90 19.82 15.70
CA VAL A 43 -5.68 20.62 15.50
C VAL A 43 -4.44 19.74 15.45
N ILE A 44 -4.12 19.02 16.53
CA ILE A 44 -2.84 18.31 16.64
C ILE A 44 -2.72 17.23 15.56
N ARG A 45 -3.71 16.35 15.45
CA ARG A 45 -3.71 15.25 14.50
C ARG A 45 -3.64 15.73 13.04
N PRO A 46 -4.50 16.64 12.55
CA PRO A 46 -4.41 17.17 11.19
C PRO A 46 -3.10 17.91 10.90
N VAL A 47 -2.57 18.69 11.85
CA VAL A 47 -1.29 19.40 11.69
C VAL A 47 -0.14 18.41 11.52
N ILE A 48 -0.07 17.36 12.33
CA ILE A 48 1.00 16.37 12.22
C ILE A 48 0.89 15.57 10.93
N PHE A 49 -0.32 15.12 10.53
CA PHE A 49 -0.52 14.44 9.25
C PHE A 49 -0.26 15.37 8.06
N GLY A 50 -0.66 16.64 8.14
CA GLY A 50 -0.38 17.64 7.13
C GLY A 50 1.12 17.91 6.97
N ALA A 51 1.84 18.09 8.08
CA ALA A 51 3.29 18.27 8.09
C ALA A 51 4.02 17.04 7.53
N PHE A 52 3.58 15.84 7.89
CA PHE A 52 4.12 14.59 7.36
C PHE A 52 3.89 14.49 5.84
N SER A 53 2.65 14.73 5.40
CA SER A 53 2.29 14.71 3.97
C SER A 53 3.07 15.77 3.18
N TYR A 54 3.20 16.96 3.70
CA TYR A 54 4.00 18.03 3.10
C TYR A 54 5.47 17.63 2.98
N THR A 55 6.07 17.13 4.05
CA THR A 55 7.47 16.66 4.04
C THR A 55 7.68 15.56 3.02
N GLN A 56 6.77 14.58 2.96
CA GLN A 56 6.86 13.47 2.01
C GLN A 56 6.73 13.94 0.57
N THR A 57 5.72 14.77 0.26
CA THR A 57 5.38 15.14 -1.12
C THR A 57 6.27 16.23 -1.67
N VAL A 58 6.61 17.23 -0.85
CA VAL A 58 7.33 18.44 -1.30
C VAL A 58 8.84 18.31 -1.11
N ILE A 59 9.28 17.63 -0.05
CA ILE A 59 10.71 17.55 0.27
C ILE A 59 11.29 16.20 -0.15
N VAL A 60 10.73 15.10 0.33
CA VAL A 60 11.33 13.77 0.20
C VAL A 60 11.22 13.23 -1.23
N SER A 61 10.00 13.22 -1.78
CA SER A 61 9.72 12.61 -3.08
C SER A 61 10.54 13.25 -4.22
N PRO A 62 10.54 14.58 -4.43
CA PRO A 62 11.27 15.16 -5.55
C PRO A 62 12.80 15.06 -5.38
N ASN A 63 13.31 15.15 -4.15
CA ASN A 63 14.73 15.03 -3.91
C ASN A 63 15.24 13.60 -4.12
N ILE A 64 14.50 12.58 -3.68
CA ILE A 64 14.85 11.18 -3.95
C ILE A 64 14.77 10.88 -5.44
N PHE A 65 13.72 11.35 -6.12
CA PHE A 65 13.59 11.18 -7.57
C PHE A 65 14.79 11.76 -8.32
N ASN A 66 15.14 13.01 -8.05
CA ASN A 66 16.28 13.67 -8.67
C ASN A 66 17.63 13.00 -8.34
N LEU A 67 17.79 12.53 -7.10
CA LEU A 67 19.00 11.80 -6.69
C LEU A 67 19.13 10.48 -7.48
N ILE A 68 18.06 9.71 -7.60
CA ILE A 68 18.08 8.44 -8.33
C ILE A 68 18.27 8.70 -9.83
N LEU A 69 17.53 9.63 -10.40
CA LEU A 69 17.62 9.99 -11.83
C LEU A 69 19.03 10.46 -12.21
N SER A 70 19.62 11.34 -11.40
CA SER A 70 21.00 11.84 -11.64
C SER A 70 22.05 10.74 -11.57
N ARG A 71 21.87 9.75 -10.67
CA ARG A 71 22.77 8.59 -10.59
C ARG A 71 22.62 7.65 -11.77
N LEU A 72 21.38 7.38 -12.19
CA LEU A 72 21.09 6.58 -13.39
C LEU A 72 21.67 7.24 -14.63
N HIS A 73 21.44 8.55 -14.81
CA HIS A 73 21.96 9.29 -15.94
C HIS A 73 23.50 9.24 -16.02
N ARG A 74 24.21 9.46 -14.90
CA ARG A 74 25.67 9.32 -14.86
C ARG A 74 26.14 7.91 -15.18
N TRP A 75 25.40 6.89 -14.70
CA TRP A 75 25.71 5.50 -15.03
C TRP A 75 25.51 5.23 -16.53
N THR A 76 24.44 5.72 -17.14
CA THR A 76 24.18 5.61 -18.56
C THR A 76 25.28 6.29 -19.39
N LEU A 77 25.68 7.51 -19.01
CA LEU A 77 26.78 8.22 -19.69
C LEU A 77 28.13 7.46 -19.64
N GLY A 78 28.34 6.61 -18.66
CA GLY A 78 29.52 5.76 -18.53
C GLY A 78 29.49 4.49 -19.40
N GLN A 79 28.39 4.21 -20.14
CA GLN A 79 28.29 3.02 -20.98
C GLN A 79 29.06 3.16 -22.29
N SER A 80 29.38 2.03 -22.93
CA SER A 80 30.06 2.00 -24.22
C SER A 80 29.18 2.52 -25.36
N VAL A 81 29.78 2.96 -26.45
CA VAL A 81 29.04 3.40 -27.66
C VAL A 81 28.12 2.30 -28.18
N THR A 82 28.57 1.05 -28.15
CA THR A 82 27.77 -0.13 -28.54
C THR A 82 26.48 -0.27 -27.74
N PHE A 83 26.45 0.16 -26.46
CA PHE A 83 25.22 0.19 -25.66
C PHE A 83 24.17 1.13 -26.29
N PHE A 84 24.59 2.28 -26.77
CA PHE A 84 23.69 3.26 -27.40
C PHE A 84 23.28 2.87 -28.82
N GLU A 85 24.14 2.16 -29.56
CA GLU A 85 23.84 1.66 -30.91
C GLU A 85 22.80 0.53 -30.89
N ASN A 86 22.72 -0.24 -29.80
CA ASN A 86 21.79 -1.37 -29.65
C ASN A 86 20.39 -0.97 -29.14
N ASP A 87 20.16 0.30 -28.80
CA ASP A 87 18.86 0.76 -28.28
C ASP A 87 18.55 2.20 -28.74
N PHE A 88 17.28 2.54 -28.91
CA PHE A 88 16.88 3.91 -29.25
C PHE A 88 17.07 4.85 -28.08
N ALA A 89 17.62 6.05 -28.31
CA ALA A 89 17.86 7.05 -27.29
C ALA A 89 16.62 7.39 -26.47
N GLY A 90 15.45 7.51 -27.12
CA GLY A 90 14.18 7.73 -26.46
C GLY A 90 13.76 6.58 -25.52
N ARG A 91 14.07 5.32 -25.87
CA ARG A 91 13.79 4.16 -25.04
C ARG A 91 14.71 4.10 -23.81
N ILE A 92 15.97 4.47 -23.95
CA ILE A 92 16.94 4.59 -22.85
C ILE A 92 16.43 5.65 -21.87
N ALA A 93 16.13 6.85 -22.36
CA ALA A 93 15.63 7.95 -21.53
C ALA A 93 14.32 7.59 -20.81
N GLN A 94 13.40 6.91 -21.50
CA GLN A 94 12.15 6.44 -20.88
C GLN A 94 12.40 5.41 -19.77
N LYS A 95 13.34 4.48 -19.96
CA LYS A 95 13.73 3.49 -18.95
C LYS A 95 14.34 4.18 -17.71
N GLU A 96 15.20 5.18 -17.89
CA GLU A 96 15.76 5.97 -16.79
C GLU A 96 14.66 6.64 -15.97
N MET A 97 13.74 7.35 -16.62
CA MET A 97 12.63 8.04 -15.98
C MET A 97 11.69 7.07 -15.24
N GLN A 98 11.33 5.95 -15.85
CA GLN A 98 10.47 4.93 -15.23
C GLN A 98 11.17 4.28 -14.04
N THR A 99 12.46 3.95 -14.16
CA THR A 99 13.23 3.34 -13.07
C THR A 99 13.37 4.29 -11.91
N ALA A 100 13.70 5.58 -12.16
CA ALA A 100 13.77 6.59 -11.12
C ALA A 100 12.45 6.76 -10.38
N ARG A 101 11.33 6.81 -11.13
CA ARG A 101 9.98 6.92 -10.53
C ARG A 101 9.63 5.69 -9.71
N ALA A 102 9.78 4.49 -10.28
CA ALA A 102 9.45 3.25 -9.58
C ALA A 102 10.29 3.04 -8.31
N ALA A 103 11.58 3.37 -8.35
CA ALA A 103 12.44 3.29 -7.18
C ALA A 103 12.05 4.33 -6.11
N THR A 104 11.69 5.54 -6.50
CA THR A 104 11.18 6.58 -5.59
C THR A 104 9.89 6.13 -4.92
N ASP A 105 8.92 5.62 -5.69
CA ASP A 105 7.64 5.14 -5.18
C ASP A 105 7.83 4.01 -4.16
N VAL A 106 8.75 3.06 -4.43
CA VAL A 106 9.08 1.97 -3.50
C VAL A 106 9.67 2.50 -2.20
N VAL A 107 10.60 3.46 -2.25
CA VAL A 107 11.20 4.05 -1.04
C VAL A 107 10.14 4.76 -0.20
N ILE A 108 9.28 5.56 -0.85
CA ILE A 108 8.21 6.28 -0.17
C ILE A 108 7.21 5.31 0.46
N GLU A 109 6.83 4.25 -0.27
CA GLU A 109 5.88 3.25 0.21
C GLU A 109 6.45 2.47 1.42
N ILE A 110 7.73 2.13 1.41
CA ILE A 110 8.39 1.51 2.57
C ILE A 110 8.34 2.45 3.78
N ILE A 111 8.68 3.72 3.62
CA ILE A 111 8.68 4.69 4.71
C ILE A 111 7.25 4.88 5.24
N HIS A 112 6.28 5.08 4.35
CA HIS A 112 4.91 5.37 4.74
C HIS A 112 4.20 4.13 5.32
N THR A 113 4.17 3.03 4.55
CA THR A 113 3.33 1.87 4.90
C THR A 113 4.01 0.97 5.92
N VAL A 114 5.29 0.64 5.74
CA VAL A 114 5.97 -0.34 6.60
C VAL A 114 6.26 0.25 7.97
N LEU A 115 6.83 1.46 8.05
CA LEU A 115 7.15 2.08 9.33
C LEU A 115 5.89 2.45 10.12
N LEU A 116 4.85 2.94 9.44
CA LEU A 116 3.59 3.27 10.09
C LEU A 116 2.88 2.01 10.60
N ALA A 117 2.85 0.94 9.82
CA ALA A 117 2.27 -0.34 10.22
C ALA A 117 3.01 -0.95 11.43
N LEU A 118 4.35 -0.97 11.39
CA LEU A 118 5.16 -1.48 12.51
C LEU A 118 4.92 -0.67 13.78
N ALA A 119 4.94 0.66 13.70
CA ALA A 119 4.68 1.52 14.85
C ALA A 119 3.27 1.32 15.42
N SER A 120 2.27 1.10 14.56
CA SER A 120 0.89 0.83 14.98
C SER A 120 0.75 -0.54 15.65
N VAL A 121 1.36 -1.58 15.10
CA VAL A 121 1.34 -2.94 15.69
C VAL A 121 2.05 -2.96 17.05
N VAL A 122 3.22 -2.34 17.15
CA VAL A 122 3.96 -2.25 18.42
C VAL A 122 3.15 -1.45 19.45
N GLY A 123 2.60 -0.30 19.07
CA GLY A 123 1.78 0.52 19.95
C GLY A 123 0.52 -0.21 20.42
N ALA A 124 -0.18 -0.90 19.54
CA ALA A 124 -1.34 -1.71 19.88
C ALA A 124 -0.97 -2.89 20.82
N ALA A 125 0.13 -3.58 20.55
CA ALA A 125 0.61 -4.67 21.38
C ALA A 125 0.94 -4.18 22.81
N LEU A 126 1.67 -3.06 22.93
CA LEU A 126 1.97 -2.45 24.24
C LEU A 126 0.70 -2.04 24.99
N MET A 127 -0.26 -1.44 24.30
CA MET A 127 -1.54 -1.06 24.91
C MET A 127 -2.34 -2.28 25.37
N LEU A 128 -2.42 -3.34 24.56
CA LEU A 128 -3.16 -4.55 24.93
C LEU A 128 -2.52 -5.29 26.11
N THR A 129 -1.19 -5.26 26.26
CA THR A 129 -0.53 -5.88 27.41
C THR A 129 -0.89 -5.22 28.74
N THR A 130 -1.20 -3.92 28.75
CA THR A 130 -1.65 -3.22 29.97
C THR A 130 -3.07 -3.61 30.38
N VAL A 131 -3.88 -4.08 29.44
CA VAL A 131 -5.26 -4.53 29.69
C VAL A 131 -5.27 -6.01 30.05
N ASN A 132 -4.77 -6.87 29.16
CA ASN A 132 -4.68 -8.31 29.38
C ASN A 132 -3.71 -8.95 28.39
N ILE A 133 -2.79 -9.76 28.90
CA ILE A 133 -1.78 -10.46 28.09
C ILE A 133 -2.41 -11.39 27.03
N THR A 134 -3.58 -11.96 27.30
CA THR A 134 -4.28 -12.86 26.37
C THR A 134 -4.71 -12.12 25.11
N LEU A 135 -5.11 -10.84 25.20
CA LEU A 135 -5.46 -10.02 24.04
C LEU A 135 -4.23 -9.74 23.18
N SER A 136 -3.07 -9.54 23.79
CA SER A 136 -1.81 -9.40 23.03
C SER A 136 -1.44 -10.69 22.32
N ILE A 137 -1.62 -11.85 22.95
CA ILE A 137 -1.39 -13.16 22.29
C ILE A 137 -2.33 -13.33 21.10
N ALA A 138 -3.60 -12.92 21.22
CA ALA A 138 -4.56 -12.93 20.12
C ALA A 138 -4.09 -12.06 18.94
N LEU A 139 -3.58 -10.85 19.21
CA LEU A 139 -3.01 -9.96 18.18
C LEU A 139 -1.80 -10.62 17.50
N PHE A 140 -0.87 -11.21 18.25
CA PHE A 140 0.28 -11.88 17.65
C PHE A 140 -0.10 -13.12 16.85
N SER A 141 -1.07 -13.91 17.32
CA SER A 141 -1.61 -15.05 16.55
C SER A 141 -2.22 -14.60 15.22
N TRP A 142 -2.98 -13.51 15.25
CA TRP A 142 -3.54 -12.92 14.05
C TRP A 142 -2.43 -12.43 13.08
N LEU A 143 -1.38 -11.80 13.60
CA LEU A 143 -0.24 -11.33 12.80
C LEU A 143 0.50 -12.51 12.13
N VAL A 144 0.67 -13.64 12.82
CA VAL A 144 1.24 -14.85 12.24
C VAL A 144 0.36 -15.36 11.08
N GLY A 145 -0.97 -15.39 11.27
CA GLY A 145 -1.92 -15.73 10.19
C GLY A 145 -1.80 -14.80 8.98
N TYR A 146 -1.62 -13.50 9.23
CA TYR A 146 -1.42 -12.50 8.18
C TYR A 146 -0.11 -12.74 7.39
N ILE A 147 1.00 -13.00 8.09
CA ILE A 147 2.29 -13.30 7.47
C ILE A 147 2.21 -14.59 6.64
N PHE A 148 1.55 -15.63 7.16
CA PHE A 148 1.33 -16.89 6.46
C PHE A 148 0.55 -16.67 5.16
N LEU A 149 -0.53 -15.89 5.22
CA LEU A 149 -1.36 -15.55 4.06
C LEU A 149 -0.55 -14.82 2.98
N ILE A 150 0.26 -13.83 3.37
CA ILE A 150 1.16 -13.13 2.43
C ILE A 150 2.15 -14.12 1.79
N ARG A 151 2.82 -14.96 2.59
CA ARG A 151 3.79 -15.94 2.07
C ARG A 151 3.17 -16.95 1.12
N TYR A 152 1.91 -17.32 1.32
CA TYR A 152 1.18 -18.24 0.45
C TYR A 152 0.77 -17.59 -0.89
N PHE A 153 0.21 -16.39 -0.85
CA PHE A 153 -0.32 -15.75 -2.05
C PHE A 153 0.73 -14.99 -2.86
N MET A 154 1.74 -14.38 -2.23
CA MET A 154 2.69 -13.50 -2.91
C MET A 154 3.49 -14.19 -4.04
N PRO A 155 3.99 -15.42 -3.91
CA PRO A 155 4.67 -16.10 -5.02
C PRO A 155 3.73 -16.31 -6.23
N LYS A 156 2.46 -16.66 -5.97
CA LYS A 156 1.45 -16.90 -7.00
C LYS A 156 1.10 -15.59 -7.73
N ILE A 157 0.88 -14.51 -6.98
CA ILE A 157 0.61 -13.18 -7.52
C ILE A 157 1.79 -12.71 -8.37
N ARG A 158 3.04 -12.86 -7.88
CA ARG A 158 4.25 -12.50 -8.64
C ARG A 158 4.37 -13.26 -9.96
N LYS A 159 4.08 -14.57 -9.96
CA LYS A 159 4.11 -15.40 -11.18
C LYS A 159 3.11 -14.86 -12.20
N ARG A 160 1.84 -14.71 -11.80
CA ARG A 160 0.77 -14.21 -12.68
C ARG A 160 1.00 -12.77 -13.14
N SER A 161 1.58 -11.93 -12.29
CA SER A 161 1.96 -10.56 -12.65
C SER A 161 3.04 -10.52 -13.75
N ARG A 162 4.02 -11.44 -13.70
CA ARG A 162 5.04 -11.56 -14.75
C ARG A 162 4.45 -12.03 -16.08
N GLU A 163 3.58 -13.04 -16.04
CA GLU A 163 2.89 -13.55 -17.24
C GLU A 163 2.06 -12.44 -17.89
N LYS A 164 1.28 -11.69 -17.09
CA LYS A 164 0.52 -10.54 -17.54
C LYS A 164 1.42 -9.44 -18.12
N ALA A 165 2.56 -9.14 -17.49
CA ALA A 165 3.50 -8.12 -17.99
C ALA A 165 4.13 -8.54 -19.32
N GLY A 166 4.46 -9.84 -19.49
CA GLY A 166 4.93 -10.40 -20.77
C GLY A 166 3.90 -10.23 -21.88
N ALA A 167 2.64 -10.62 -21.63
CA ALA A 167 1.57 -10.46 -22.59
C ALA A 167 1.31 -8.97 -22.95
N ARG A 168 1.37 -8.07 -21.98
CA ARG A 168 1.29 -6.62 -22.22
C ARG A 168 2.43 -6.13 -23.14
N ALA A 169 3.65 -6.63 -22.93
CA ALA A 169 4.78 -6.27 -23.78
C ALA A 169 4.58 -6.71 -25.24
N LEU A 170 3.96 -7.89 -25.46
CA LEU A 170 3.62 -8.36 -26.82
C LEU A 170 2.60 -7.43 -27.49
N VAL A 171 1.53 -7.03 -26.79
CA VAL A 171 0.56 -6.05 -27.30
C VAL A 171 1.25 -4.74 -27.69
N THR A 172 2.10 -4.23 -26.79
CA THR A 172 2.83 -2.99 -27.05
C THR A 172 3.78 -3.15 -28.27
N GLY A 173 4.46 -4.30 -28.36
CA GLY A 173 5.34 -4.63 -29.50
C GLY A 173 4.58 -4.62 -30.81
N GLN A 174 3.42 -5.32 -30.88
CA GLN A 174 2.58 -5.38 -32.07
C GLN A 174 2.09 -4.00 -32.53
N ILE A 175 1.61 -3.17 -31.59
CA ILE A 175 1.16 -1.81 -31.90
C ILE A 175 2.33 -0.95 -32.40
N VAL A 176 3.49 -1.01 -31.77
CA VAL A 176 4.67 -0.24 -32.18
C VAL A 176 5.15 -0.67 -33.51
N ASP A 177 5.17 -1.97 -33.82
CA ASP A 177 5.60 -2.50 -35.13
C ASP A 177 4.65 -2.05 -36.23
N THR A 178 3.34 -2.19 -36.06
CA THR A 178 2.32 -1.73 -37.01
C THR A 178 2.43 -0.23 -37.28
N VAL A 179 2.59 0.60 -36.24
CA VAL A 179 2.69 2.07 -36.38
C VAL A 179 4.01 2.47 -37.03
N THR A 180 5.11 1.80 -36.70
CA THR A 180 6.42 2.08 -37.29
C THR A 180 6.41 1.75 -38.80
N ASN A 181 5.75 0.66 -39.18
CA ASN A 181 5.67 0.18 -40.57
C ASN A 181 4.38 0.62 -41.29
N ILE A 182 3.68 1.64 -40.78
CA ILE A 182 2.34 2.04 -41.25
C ILE A 182 2.29 2.32 -42.74
N LYS A 183 3.34 2.87 -43.34
CA LYS A 183 3.43 3.11 -44.78
C LYS A 183 3.34 1.79 -45.55
N THR A 184 4.04 0.76 -45.12
CA THR A 184 4.03 -0.57 -45.74
C THR A 184 2.67 -1.21 -45.59
N VAL A 185 2.09 -1.16 -44.37
CA VAL A 185 0.74 -1.69 -44.11
C VAL A 185 -0.29 -1.06 -45.06
N LYS A 186 -0.26 0.26 -45.20
CA LYS A 186 -1.19 1.01 -46.09
C LYS A 186 -0.95 0.74 -47.57
N LEU A 187 0.31 0.61 -48.00
CA LEU A 187 0.64 0.35 -49.40
C LEU A 187 0.18 -1.03 -49.90
N PHE A 188 0.27 -2.05 -49.00
CA PHE A 188 -0.07 -3.43 -49.32
C PHE A 188 -1.48 -3.84 -48.89
N ALA A 189 -2.29 -2.91 -48.41
CA ALA A 189 -3.67 -3.15 -47.88
C ALA A 189 -3.75 -4.32 -46.86
N HIS A 190 -2.71 -4.47 -46.04
CA HIS A 190 -2.64 -5.50 -44.98
C HIS A 190 -3.31 -5.08 -43.67
N ASP A 191 -4.11 -4.03 -43.65
CA ASP A 191 -4.78 -3.47 -42.50
C ASP A 191 -5.49 -4.54 -41.67
N LYS A 192 -6.24 -5.45 -42.30
CA LYS A 192 -7.00 -6.48 -41.63
C LYS A 192 -6.10 -7.53 -40.93
N LYS A 193 -5.00 -7.92 -41.58
CA LYS A 193 -4.07 -8.91 -41.04
C LYS A 193 -3.32 -8.38 -39.81
N GLU A 194 -2.93 -7.11 -39.87
CA GLU A 194 -2.27 -6.44 -38.73
C GLU A 194 -3.25 -6.19 -37.56
N ASP A 195 -4.51 -5.87 -37.88
CA ASP A 195 -5.57 -5.71 -36.90
C ASP A 195 -5.87 -7.05 -36.18
N ASP A 196 -6.05 -8.12 -36.94
CA ASP A 196 -6.28 -9.47 -36.38
C ASP A 196 -5.12 -9.89 -35.43
N ALA A 197 -3.86 -9.65 -35.83
CA ALA A 197 -2.70 -9.97 -35.00
C ALA A 197 -2.65 -9.13 -33.71
N ALA A 198 -3.04 -7.87 -33.81
CA ALA A 198 -3.13 -6.99 -32.60
C ALA A 198 -4.27 -7.44 -31.68
N ILE A 199 -5.43 -7.82 -32.24
CA ILE A 199 -6.56 -8.34 -31.45
C ILE A 199 -6.19 -9.64 -30.76
N ASP A 200 -5.53 -10.58 -31.42
CA ASP A 200 -5.06 -11.85 -30.84
C ASP A 200 -4.11 -11.58 -29.67
N ALA A 201 -3.19 -10.64 -29.80
CA ALA A 201 -2.28 -10.24 -28.73
C ALA A 201 -3.05 -9.61 -27.55
N MET A 202 -4.08 -8.80 -27.81
CA MET A 202 -4.93 -8.18 -26.79
C MET A 202 -5.79 -9.23 -26.07
N ASP A 203 -6.33 -10.21 -26.77
CA ASP A 203 -7.09 -11.32 -26.18
C ASP A 203 -6.22 -12.15 -25.27
N ASN A 204 -5.01 -12.49 -25.70
CA ASN A 204 -4.02 -13.15 -24.86
C ASN A 204 -3.70 -12.35 -23.59
N PHE A 205 -3.49 -11.05 -23.71
CA PHE A 205 -3.28 -10.16 -22.57
C PHE A 205 -4.50 -10.12 -21.63
N ARG A 206 -5.72 -10.14 -22.20
CA ARG A 206 -6.96 -10.21 -21.42
C ARG A 206 -6.99 -11.48 -20.57
N ASP A 207 -6.66 -12.64 -21.14
CA ASP A 207 -6.70 -13.92 -20.46
C ASP A 207 -5.68 -13.98 -19.30
N PHE A 208 -4.44 -13.52 -19.51
CA PHE A 208 -3.47 -13.39 -18.41
C PHE A 208 -3.90 -12.37 -17.36
N SER A 209 -4.61 -11.31 -17.76
CA SER A 209 -5.17 -10.32 -16.83
C SER A 209 -6.27 -10.91 -15.96
N ILE A 210 -7.13 -11.77 -16.54
CA ILE A 210 -8.17 -12.50 -15.78
C ILE A 210 -7.52 -13.45 -14.78
N HIS A 211 -6.54 -14.26 -15.19
CA HIS A 211 -5.84 -15.18 -14.30
C HIS A 211 -5.15 -14.46 -13.13
N TYR A 212 -4.53 -13.30 -13.39
CA TYR A 212 -4.00 -12.46 -12.33
C TYR A 212 -5.11 -11.91 -11.43
N GLY A 213 -6.20 -11.43 -12.03
CA GLY A 213 -7.35 -10.86 -11.33
C GLY A 213 -8.00 -11.84 -10.35
N VAL A 214 -8.17 -13.10 -10.76
CA VAL A 214 -8.74 -14.16 -9.90
C VAL A 214 -7.89 -14.39 -8.65
N ILE A 215 -6.58 -14.54 -8.79
CA ILE A 215 -5.68 -14.73 -7.63
C ILE A 215 -5.65 -13.50 -6.73
N ALA A 216 -5.63 -12.30 -7.31
CA ALA A 216 -5.67 -11.05 -6.56
C ALA A 216 -7.00 -10.88 -5.81
N ALA A 217 -8.13 -11.29 -6.41
CA ALA A 217 -9.44 -11.28 -5.76
C ALA A 217 -9.51 -12.26 -4.57
N TRP A 218 -9.02 -13.50 -4.75
CA TRP A 218 -8.94 -14.47 -3.64
C TRP A 218 -8.05 -13.98 -2.50
N PHE A 219 -6.91 -13.37 -2.81
CA PHE A 219 -6.05 -12.78 -1.80
C PHE A 219 -6.76 -11.68 -1.01
N ARG A 220 -7.45 -10.77 -1.69
CA ARG A 220 -8.24 -9.70 -1.05
C ARG A 220 -9.39 -10.26 -0.22
N PHE A 221 -10.08 -11.30 -0.71
CA PHE A 221 -11.14 -11.97 0.04
C PHE A 221 -10.61 -12.57 1.34
N CYS A 222 -9.51 -13.32 1.30
CA CYS A 222 -8.87 -13.89 2.49
C CYS A 222 -8.37 -12.80 3.45
N LEU A 223 -7.80 -11.70 2.92
CA LEU A 223 -7.38 -10.55 3.73
C LEU A 223 -8.54 -9.90 4.47
N ASN A 224 -9.65 -9.65 3.77
CA ASN A 224 -10.85 -9.06 4.37
C ASN A 224 -11.45 -9.99 5.43
N GLY A 225 -11.49 -11.30 5.16
CA GLY A 225 -11.91 -12.28 6.16
C GLY A 225 -11.03 -12.25 7.41
N LEU A 226 -9.72 -12.26 7.22
CA LEU A 226 -8.76 -12.22 8.32
C LEU A 226 -8.85 -10.90 9.11
N SER A 227 -9.04 -9.75 8.43
CA SER A 227 -9.20 -8.46 9.12
C SER A 227 -10.49 -8.37 9.92
N GLY A 228 -11.55 -9.09 9.54
CA GLY A 228 -12.78 -9.19 10.34
C GLY A 228 -12.63 -10.04 11.61
N VAL A 229 -11.71 -11.00 11.61
CA VAL A 229 -11.48 -11.87 12.78
C VAL A 229 -10.88 -11.12 13.96
N LEU A 230 -9.96 -10.19 13.73
CA LEU A 230 -9.27 -9.46 14.80
C LEU A 230 -10.22 -8.66 15.71
N PRO A 231 -11.13 -7.80 15.21
CA PRO A 231 -12.11 -7.11 16.05
C PRO A 231 -12.99 -8.06 16.86
N ILE A 232 -13.43 -9.17 16.26
CA ILE A 232 -14.25 -10.17 16.93
C ILE A 232 -13.47 -10.83 18.07
N MET A 233 -12.22 -11.20 17.88
CA MET A 233 -11.36 -11.77 18.91
C MET A 233 -11.09 -10.78 20.04
N LEU A 234 -10.82 -9.51 19.73
CA LEU A 234 -10.51 -8.50 20.73
C LEU A 234 -11.76 -8.09 21.53
N VAL A 235 -12.87 -7.77 20.84
CA VAL A 235 -14.12 -7.37 21.51
C VAL A 235 -14.75 -8.55 22.24
N GLY A 236 -14.83 -9.71 21.62
CA GLY A 236 -15.37 -10.93 22.25
C GLY A 236 -14.54 -11.36 23.45
N GLY A 237 -13.22 -11.33 23.34
CA GLY A 237 -12.31 -11.59 24.44
C GLY A 237 -12.48 -10.59 25.59
N SER A 238 -12.58 -9.30 25.30
CA SER A 238 -12.81 -8.27 26.33
C SER A 238 -14.13 -8.44 27.05
N LEU A 239 -15.21 -8.74 26.31
CA LEU A 239 -16.54 -9.00 26.90
C LEU A 239 -16.55 -10.26 27.77
N TYR A 240 -15.86 -11.32 27.33
CA TYR A 240 -15.70 -12.55 28.12
C TYR A 240 -14.99 -12.27 29.44
N TYR A 241 -13.90 -11.52 29.45
CA TYR A 241 -13.20 -11.14 30.68
C TYR A 241 -14.03 -10.24 31.57
N LEU A 242 -14.79 -9.31 31.00
CA LEU A 242 -15.69 -8.43 31.76
C LEU A 242 -16.79 -9.24 32.45
N SER A 243 -17.35 -10.25 31.78
CA SER A 243 -18.37 -11.13 32.37
C SER A 243 -17.83 -11.99 33.50
N LEU A 244 -16.53 -12.39 33.47
CA LEU A 244 -15.87 -13.14 34.57
C LEU A 244 -15.57 -12.29 35.82
N ILE A 245 -15.43 -10.97 35.64
CA ILE A 245 -15.18 -10.03 36.77
C ILE A 245 -16.50 -9.67 37.48
N HIS A 246 -17.62 -9.77 36.78
CA HIS A 246 -18.96 -9.44 37.34
C HIS A 246 -19.72 -10.65 37.91
N ILE A 247 -19.14 -11.84 37.94
CA ILE A 247 -19.63 -13.02 38.66
C ILE A 247 -18.81 -13.21 39.91
#